data_2048838bd12e24e60bd4ed0d910a5214
#
_entry.id   2048838bd12e24e60bd4ed0d910a5214
#
_cell.length_a   1.000
_cell.length_b   1.000
_cell.length_c   1.000
_cell.angle_alpha   90.00
_cell.angle_beta   90.00
_cell.angle_gamma   90.00
#
_symmetry.space_group_name_H-M   'P 1'
#
loop_
_entity.id
_entity.type
_entity.pdbx_description
1 polymer ?
#
loop_
_entity_poly.entity_id
_entity_poly.type
_entity_poly.pdbx_seq_one_letter_code
_entity_poly.pdbx_strand_id
1 'polypeptide(L)' 'MKSFKEFRESLTAEDMQVIAAKANEATKQIDHTDGLQLGMVGGLISTITTIELLEKYHEWLHS' A
#
# COMPACT_ATOMS: atom_id res chain seq x y z
N MET A 1 23.31 -6.07 -9.60
CA MET A 1 21.96 -5.51 -9.89
C MET A 1 21.00 -5.92 -8.78
N LYS A 2 20.26 -4.94 -8.23
CA LYS A 2 19.30 -5.22 -7.18
C LYS A 2 18.09 -5.97 -7.75
N SER A 3 17.60 -6.98 -7.04
CA SER A 3 16.45 -7.76 -7.46
C SER A 3 15.22 -7.42 -6.63
N PHE A 4 14.03 -7.69 -7.17
CA PHE A 4 12.78 -7.49 -6.43
C PHE A 4 12.74 -8.32 -5.15
N LYS A 5 13.34 -9.51 -5.17
CA LYS A 5 13.41 -10.35 -3.98
C LYS A 5 14.17 -9.65 -2.85
N GLU A 6 15.29 -9.01 -3.17
CA GLU A 6 16.06 -8.24 -2.19
C GLU A 6 15.25 -7.09 -1.61
N PHE A 7 14.51 -6.39 -2.47
CA PHE A 7 13.61 -5.32 -2.01
C PHE A 7 12.58 -5.86 -1.03
N ARG A 8 11.93 -6.97 -1.39
CA ARG A 8 10.90 -7.55 -0.53
C ARG A 8 11.46 -7.96 0.83
N GLU A 9 12.67 -8.48 0.85
CA GLU A 9 13.34 -8.87 2.09
C GLU A 9 13.77 -7.67 2.93
N SER A 10 13.94 -6.50 2.32
CA SER A 10 14.29 -5.27 3.02
C SER A 10 13.10 -4.62 3.73
N LEU A 11 11.87 -4.99 3.37
CA LEU A 11 10.68 -4.41 3.97
C LEU A 11 10.53 -4.89 5.41
N THR A 12 10.23 -3.95 6.31
CA THR A 12 10.03 -4.23 7.74
C THR A 12 8.54 -4.22 8.07
N ALA A 13 8.19 -4.73 9.26
CA ALA A 13 6.81 -4.63 9.75
C ALA A 13 6.38 -3.19 9.89
N GLU A 14 7.29 -2.30 10.30
CA GLU A 14 7.03 -0.86 10.40
C GLU A 14 6.70 -0.26 9.04
N ASP A 15 7.44 -0.62 7.99
CA ASP A 15 7.15 -0.18 6.62
C ASP A 15 5.74 -0.57 6.21
N MET A 16 5.33 -1.80 6.50
CA MET A 16 4.01 -2.28 6.14
C MET A 16 2.91 -1.58 6.94
N GLN A 17 3.17 -1.24 8.21
CA GLN A 17 2.22 -0.50 9.02
C GLN A 17 1.99 0.91 8.47
N VAL A 18 3.04 1.57 8.00
CA VAL A 18 2.92 2.90 7.40
C VAL A 18 2.08 2.84 6.13
N ILE A 19 2.32 1.84 5.28
CA ILE A 19 1.55 1.65 4.05
C ILE A 19 0.08 1.39 4.37
N ALA A 20 -0.20 0.52 5.33
CA ALA A 20 -1.57 0.21 5.75
C ALA A 20 -2.29 1.44 6.30
N ALA A 21 -1.58 2.27 7.09
CA ALA A 21 -2.15 3.49 7.64
C ALA A 21 -2.52 4.48 6.54
N LYS A 22 -1.69 4.63 5.51
CA LYS A 22 -1.99 5.50 4.37
C LYS A 22 -3.21 5.01 3.60
N ALA A 23 -3.32 3.72 3.39
CA ALA A 23 -4.47 3.14 2.70
C ALA A 23 -5.76 3.35 3.49
N ASN A 24 -5.72 3.15 4.81
CA ASN A 24 -6.87 3.37 5.68
C ASN A 24 -7.29 4.84 5.69
N GLU A 25 -6.34 5.76 5.74
CA GLU A 25 -6.62 7.18 5.72
C GLU A 25 -7.37 7.59 4.46
N ALA A 26 -6.97 7.06 3.32
CA ALA A 26 -7.60 7.38 2.03
C ALA A 26 -9.04 6.86 1.95
N THR A 27 -9.42 5.85 2.74
CA THR A 27 -10.76 5.25 2.70
C THR A 27 -11.69 5.73 3.81
N LYS A 28 -11.25 6.63 4.69
CA LYS A 28 -12.05 7.07 5.84
C LYS A 28 -13.35 7.74 5.47
N GLN A 29 -13.43 8.39 4.31
CA GLN A 29 -14.61 9.14 3.90
C GLN A 29 -15.62 8.30 3.11
N ILE A 30 -15.35 7.02 2.94
CA ILE A 30 -16.23 6.11 2.20
C ILE A 30 -17.26 5.52 3.16
N ASP A 31 -18.54 5.48 2.73
CA ASP A 31 -19.59 4.88 3.53
C ASP A 31 -19.47 3.36 3.51
N HIS A 32 -19.09 2.79 4.64
CA HIS A 32 -18.87 1.35 4.76
C HIS A 32 -20.15 0.54 4.95
N THR A 33 -21.30 1.20 5.01
CA THR A 33 -22.59 0.49 5.14
C THR A 33 -23.18 0.10 3.78
N ASP A 34 -22.67 0.67 2.69
CA ASP A 34 -23.11 0.35 1.34
C ASP A 34 -22.24 -0.79 0.78
N GLY A 35 -22.87 -1.90 0.39
CA GLY A 35 -22.14 -3.05 -0.12
C GLY A 35 -21.30 -2.76 -1.37
N LEU A 36 -21.78 -1.86 -2.25
CA LEU A 36 -21.02 -1.45 -3.42
C LEU A 36 -19.79 -0.65 -3.01
N GLN A 37 -19.94 0.25 -2.03
CA GLN A 37 -18.81 1.04 -1.55
C GLN A 37 -17.82 0.18 -0.79
N LEU A 38 -18.26 -0.87 -0.08
CA LEU A 38 -17.34 -1.81 0.55
C LEU A 38 -16.44 -2.50 -0.48
N GLY A 39 -16.99 -2.88 -1.63
CA GLY A 39 -16.20 -3.42 -2.72
C GLY A 39 -15.20 -2.42 -3.26
N MET A 40 -15.59 -1.15 -3.37
CA MET A 40 -14.70 -0.08 -3.80
C MET A 40 -13.60 0.20 -2.78
N VAL A 41 -13.90 0.09 -1.48
CA VAL A 41 -12.90 0.25 -0.42
C VAL A 41 -11.78 -0.78 -0.59
N GLY A 42 -12.15 -2.06 -0.81
CA GLY A 42 -11.16 -3.11 -1.02
C GLY A 42 -10.26 -2.81 -2.22
N GLY A 43 -10.86 -2.35 -3.33
CA GLY A 43 -10.10 -1.98 -4.52
C GLY A 43 -9.18 -0.79 -4.30
N LEU A 44 -9.66 0.23 -3.56
CA LEU A 44 -8.86 1.40 -3.24
C LEU A 44 -7.68 1.05 -2.33
N ILE A 45 -7.91 0.25 -1.31
CA ILE A 45 -6.84 -0.18 -0.40
C ILE A 45 -5.75 -0.92 -1.19
N SER A 46 -6.15 -1.83 -2.06
CA SER A 46 -5.21 -2.58 -2.89
C SER A 46 -4.42 -1.66 -3.81
N THR A 47 -5.09 -0.70 -4.46
CA THR A 47 -4.45 0.23 -5.38
C THR A 47 -3.45 1.12 -4.65
N ILE A 48 -3.84 1.70 -3.51
CA ILE A 48 -2.99 2.59 -2.73
C ILE A 48 -1.79 1.83 -2.18
N THR A 49 -2.01 0.61 -1.67
CA THR A 49 -0.93 -0.23 -1.18
C THR A 49 0.08 -0.52 -2.29
N THR A 50 -0.41 -0.82 -3.50
CA THR A 50 0.46 -1.08 -4.65
C THR A 50 1.29 0.13 -5.01
N ILE A 51 0.67 1.32 -5.05
CA ILE A 51 1.38 2.57 -5.38
C ILE A 51 2.45 2.86 -4.34
N GLU A 52 2.13 2.72 -3.05
CA GLU A 52 3.10 2.98 -1.98
C GLU A 52 4.28 2.00 -2.06
N LEU A 53 4.02 0.74 -2.37
CA LEU A 53 5.09 -0.25 -2.55
C LEU A 53 5.96 0.09 -3.76
N LEU A 54 5.36 0.56 -4.85
CA LEU A 54 6.11 0.96 -6.04
C LEU A 54 7.00 2.17 -5.76
N GLU A 55 6.52 3.13 -4.97
CA GLU A 55 7.32 4.28 -4.58
C GLU A 55 8.52 3.83 -3.73
N LYS A 56 8.30 2.95 -2.77
CA LYS A 56 9.38 2.43 -1.94
C LYS A 56 10.39 1.65 -2.77
N TYR A 57 9.91 0.87 -3.72
CA TYR A 57 10.78 0.11 -4.62
C TYR A 57 11.64 1.05 -5.46
N HIS A 58 11.04 2.10 -5.99
CA HIS A 58 11.75 3.10 -6.77
C HIS A 58 12.86 3.78 -5.94
N GLU A 59 12.52 4.22 -4.72
CA GLU A 59 13.48 4.82 -3.81
C GLU A 59 14.63 3.86 -3.49
N TRP A 60 14.28 2.61 -3.23
CA TRP A 60 15.27 1.59 -2.90
C TRP A 60 16.23 1.32 -4.06
N LEU A 61 15.71 1.30 -5.30
CA LEU A 61 16.54 1.10 -6.48
C LEU A 61 17.57 2.22 -6.66
N HIS A 62 17.22 3.43 -6.23
CA HIS A 62 18.07 4.60 -6.39
C HIS A 62 18.84 4.98 -5.14
N SER A 63 18.77 4.15 -4.12
CA SER A 63 19.49 4.39 -2.87
C SER A 63 20.96 3.95 -2.95
#